data_71abe1c25f69431954aca64c227d686c
#
_entry.id   71abe1c25f69431954aca64c227d686c
#
_cell.length_a   1.000
_cell.length_b   1.000
_cell.length_c   1.000
_cell.angle_alpha   90.00
_cell.angle_beta   90.00
_cell.angle_gamma   90.00
#
_symmetry.space_group_name_H-M   'P 1'
#
loop_
_entity.id
_entity.type
_entity.pdbx_description
1 polymer ?
#
loop_
_entity_poly.entity_id
_entity_poly.type
_entity_poly.pdbx_seq_one_letter_code
_entity_poly.pdbx_strand_id
1 'polypeptide(L)'
;VLSAGDYEFRLQTDSHNMKVNSDGTAVEPIAYTVDSKVVYNDANQGKRSTDEVAAENLFDAVTAGDGYFGADGTVGYVSRSDWAGTMPTSRETNMNVAASDETVALMTNNTSGWEYDLDNLPDAEPAVTGVDSGLEISDMTGLEFDDPKWQQLVEEMSVDELRRLYGTCGWSNPAILSINKAAAIDMDGAEGLHNLTSDKTANQYVGSTVRAATWNKELAYRMGTIYGDECLANGISGMYGMTVNIHRSPFGGRCFEAYSEDPTLSGKIAAEEIRGLQDKKIAVYLKHFVANDQETNRGGVHTWVDEQALREIYCRPFEIVTKEADCNGYMTSYNYIGTGWTGASKPLVTDLARGEWGSHGRMITDAAMDFTIYVPDTGVLAGLDMWLAPQTAVTTKNLYGTDYGIRMLQESAHRQLYVFANTSGVGLEMQEGNTWKLVVGAWHGRR
;
A
#
# COMPACT_ATOMS: atom_id res chain seq x y z
N VAL A 1 1.82 -12.36 -17.86
CA VAL A 1 1.85 -12.77 -19.28
C VAL A 1 2.99 -12.08 -19.99
N LEU A 2 3.78 -12.81 -20.77
CA LEU A 2 4.75 -12.24 -21.71
C LEU A 2 4.22 -12.48 -23.13
N SER A 3 3.96 -11.41 -23.86
CA SER A 3 3.40 -11.52 -25.21
C SER A 3 4.43 -12.03 -26.21
N ALA A 4 3.97 -12.73 -27.27
CA ALA A 4 4.82 -13.01 -28.41
C ALA A 4 5.19 -11.72 -29.12
N GLY A 5 6.40 -11.65 -29.68
CA GLY A 5 6.89 -10.49 -30.44
C GLY A 5 8.38 -10.26 -30.27
N ASP A 6 8.85 -9.22 -30.93
CA ASP A 6 10.23 -8.78 -30.87
C ASP A 6 10.37 -7.70 -29.79
N TYR A 7 11.36 -7.87 -28.94
CA TYR A 7 11.71 -6.97 -27.86
C TYR A 7 13.11 -6.40 -28.11
N GLU A 8 13.35 -5.19 -27.66
CA GLU A 8 14.67 -4.55 -27.69
C GLU A 8 15.05 -4.07 -26.29
N PHE A 9 16.25 -4.41 -25.86
CA PHE A 9 16.87 -3.82 -24.67
C PHE A 9 17.77 -2.68 -25.15
N ARG A 10 17.37 -1.45 -24.81
CA ARG A 10 18.06 -0.23 -25.20
C ARG A 10 18.79 0.39 -24.03
N LEU A 11 20.06 0.77 -24.25
CA LEU A 11 20.79 1.60 -23.30
C LEU A 11 20.62 3.07 -23.70
N GLN A 12 19.99 3.84 -22.85
CA GLN A 12 19.59 5.21 -23.13
C GLN A 12 20.15 6.18 -22.09
N THR A 13 20.28 7.45 -22.43
CA THR A 13 20.67 8.54 -21.53
C THR A 13 19.45 9.23 -20.89
N ASP A 14 18.30 9.08 -21.54
CA ASP A 14 16.98 9.54 -21.09
C ASP A 14 15.90 8.69 -21.80
N SER A 15 14.63 9.03 -21.65
CA SER A 15 13.50 8.26 -22.23
C SER A 15 13.48 8.17 -23.76
N HIS A 16 14.27 9.00 -24.46
CA HIS A 16 14.22 9.12 -25.92
C HIS A 16 15.57 8.88 -26.59
N ASN A 17 16.68 9.19 -25.94
CA ASN A 17 17.97 9.22 -26.55
C ASN A 17 18.82 8.00 -26.21
N MET A 18 19.32 7.34 -27.24
CA MET A 18 20.26 6.24 -27.09
C MET A 18 21.60 6.75 -26.54
N LYS A 19 22.20 5.96 -25.65
CA LYS A 19 23.58 6.21 -25.24
C LYS A 19 24.51 6.07 -26.42
N VAL A 20 25.47 6.98 -26.51
CA VAL A 20 26.51 6.93 -27.54
C VAL A 20 27.83 6.39 -26.97
N ASN A 21 28.56 5.69 -27.82
CA ASN A 21 29.93 5.28 -27.58
C ASN A 21 30.89 6.47 -27.60
N SER A 22 32.13 6.25 -27.20
CA SER A 22 33.19 7.30 -27.23
C SER A 22 33.48 7.82 -28.61
N ASP A 23 33.15 7.12 -29.68
CA ASP A 23 33.29 7.52 -31.08
C ASP A 23 32.06 8.26 -31.64
N GLY A 24 31.01 8.46 -30.82
CA GLY A 24 29.76 9.12 -31.18
C GLY A 24 28.72 8.23 -31.85
N THR A 25 28.97 6.91 -32.01
CA THR A 25 27.97 5.98 -32.52
C THR A 25 26.97 5.61 -31.41
N ALA A 26 25.70 5.42 -31.75
CA ALA A 26 24.70 4.93 -30.81
C ALA A 26 25.08 3.48 -30.36
N VAL A 27 24.77 3.17 -29.09
CA VAL A 27 24.87 1.79 -28.61
C VAL A 27 23.75 0.99 -29.25
N GLU A 28 24.09 -0.09 -29.96
CA GLU A 28 23.11 -0.95 -30.61
C GLU A 28 22.20 -1.64 -29.59
N PRO A 29 20.88 -1.68 -29.83
CA PRO A 29 19.95 -2.42 -28.99
C PRO A 29 20.25 -3.93 -29.02
N ILE A 30 19.94 -4.60 -27.93
CA ILE A 30 19.95 -6.06 -27.87
C ILE A 30 18.55 -6.56 -28.23
N ALA A 31 18.41 -7.24 -29.36
CA ALA A 31 17.16 -7.84 -29.79
C ALA A 31 16.88 -9.16 -29.05
N TYR A 32 15.61 -9.36 -28.72
CA TYR A 32 15.13 -10.61 -28.11
C TYR A 32 13.73 -10.94 -28.66
N THR A 33 13.57 -12.13 -29.22
CA THR A 33 12.28 -12.58 -29.77
C THR A 33 11.61 -13.58 -28.83
N VAL A 34 10.34 -13.35 -28.54
CA VAL A 34 9.45 -14.29 -27.87
C VAL A 34 8.56 -14.94 -28.91
N ASP A 35 8.80 -16.18 -29.24
CA ASP A 35 8.14 -16.89 -30.34
C ASP A 35 6.62 -17.12 -30.10
N SER A 36 6.23 -17.30 -28.83
CA SER A 36 4.84 -17.53 -28.45
C SER A 36 4.54 -16.89 -27.09
N LYS A 37 3.25 -16.51 -26.91
CA LYS A 37 2.77 -15.95 -25.64
C LYS A 37 3.06 -16.90 -24.48
N VAL A 38 3.76 -16.39 -23.46
CA VAL A 38 3.99 -17.10 -22.20
C VAL A 38 2.98 -16.64 -21.16
N VAL A 39 2.20 -17.57 -20.64
CA VAL A 39 1.26 -17.32 -19.54
C VAL A 39 1.87 -17.92 -18.28
N TYR A 40 2.06 -17.09 -17.26
CA TYR A 40 2.54 -17.55 -15.96
C TYR A 40 1.31 -17.93 -15.13
N ASN A 41 1.09 -19.22 -14.95
CA ASN A 41 0.02 -19.81 -14.17
C ASN A 41 0.40 -21.20 -13.66
N ASP A 42 -0.42 -21.81 -12.81
CA ASP A 42 -0.15 -23.12 -12.21
C ASP A 42 -0.06 -24.25 -13.24
N ALA A 43 -0.79 -24.15 -14.37
CA ALA A 43 -0.83 -25.19 -15.38
C ALA A 43 0.54 -25.38 -16.08
N ASN A 44 1.38 -24.36 -16.13
CA ASN A 44 2.72 -24.41 -16.73
C ASN A 44 3.85 -24.15 -15.73
N GLN A 45 3.58 -24.22 -14.41
CA GLN A 45 4.51 -23.91 -13.32
C GLN A 45 5.10 -22.48 -13.43
N GLY A 46 4.34 -21.57 -14.00
CA GLY A 46 4.79 -20.29 -14.48
C GLY A 46 4.56 -19.14 -13.53
N LYS A 47 4.69 -19.30 -12.20
CA LYS A 47 4.84 -18.12 -11.36
C LYS A 47 6.22 -17.49 -11.58
N ARG A 48 6.31 -16.17 -11.44
CA ARG A 48 7.61 -15.51 -11.38
C ARG A 48 8.36 -15.98 -10.13
N SER A 49 9.68 -16.05 -10.19
CA SER A 49 10.51 -16.53 -9.09
C SER A 49 10.37 -15.73 -7.78
N THR A 50 9.83 -14.51 -7.88
CA THR A 50 9.61 -13.60 -6.74
C THR A 50 8.18 -13.56 -6.25
N ASP A 51 7.26 -14.33 -6.83
CA ASP A 51 5.87 -14.43 -6.39
C ASP A 51 5.68 -15.63 -5.47
N GLU A 52 4.87 -15.50 -4.44
CA GLU A 52 4.53 -16.60 -3.56
C GLU A 52 3.59 -17.60 -4.25
N VAL A 53 2.65 -17.09 -5.05
CA VAL A 53 1.72 -17.88 -5.85
C VAL A 53 1.71 -17.41 -7.31
N ALA A 54 1.14 -18.21 -8.21
CA ALA A 54 0.93 -17.81 -9.60
C ALA A 54 -0.05 -16.64 -9.69
N ALA A 55 0.26 -15.67 -10.58
CA ALA A 55 -0.61 -14.53 -10.81
C ALA A 55 -1.90 -14.96 -11.51
N GLU A 56 -3.03 -14.53 -10.99
CA GLU A 56 -4.36 -14.68 -11.56
C GLU A 56 -4.96 -13.34 -11.97
N ASN A 57 -6.07 -13.35 -12.69
CA ASN A 57 -6.82 -12.15 -13.00
C ASN A 57 -7.71 -11.81 -11.81
N LEU A 58 -7.39 -10.75 -11.08
CA LEU A 58 -8.00 -10.42 -9.79
C LEU A 58 -9.05 -9.29 -9.87
N PHE A 59 -9.02 -8.49 -10.96
CA PHE A 59 -9.77 -7.23 -11.01
C PHE A 59 -10.92 -7.22 -11.99
N ASP A 60 -11.22 -8.32 -12.68
CA ASP A 60 -12.29 -8.41 -13.69
C ASP A 60 -13.66 -7.98 -13.15
N ALA A 61 -13.96 -8.31 -11.90
CA ALA A 61 -15.25 -7.97 -11.28
C ALA A 61 -15.52 -6.47 -11.19
N VAL A 62 -14.48 -5.65 -11.11
CA VAL A 62 -14.61 -4.19 -10.92
C VAL A 62 -14.07 -3.37 -12.08
N THR A 63 -13.14 -3.92 -12.85
CA THR A 63 -12.65 -3.28 -14.08
C THR A 63 -13.37 -3.81 -15.31
N ALA A 64 -14.31 -4.74 -15.07
CA ALA A 64 -14.90 -5.58 -16.08
C ALA A 64 -15.05 -4.86 -17.39
N GLY A 65 -14.22 -5.21 -18.18
CA GLY A 65 -14.21 -5.23 -19.59
C GLY A 65 -15.28 -4.37 -20.24
N ASP A 66 -15.38 -4.45 -21.37
CA ASP A 66 -16.22 -4.02 -22.47
C ASP A 66 -17.54 -3.26 -22.20
N GLY A 67 -17.95 -3.03 -20.95
CA GLY A 67 -19.27 -2.50 -20.64
C GLY A 67 -19.34 -1.12 -19.99
N TYR A 68 -18.29 -0.65 -19.35
CA TYR A 68 -18.40 0.57 -18.52
C TYR A 68 -18.10 1.85 -19.29
N PHE A 69 -17.16 1.82 -20.21
CA PHE A 69 -16.89 2.94 -21.09
C PHE A 69 -17.01 2.50 -22.53
N GLY A 70 -18.09 2.95 -23.17
CA GLY A 70 -18.21 2.82 -24.59
C GLY A 70 -18.45 1.38 -25.04
N ALA A 71 -19.61 0.83 -24.70
CA ALA A 71 -20.21 -0.24 -25.51
C ALA A 71 -20.25 0.12 -27.00
N ASP A 72 -20.04 1.39 -27.31
CA ASP A 72 -19.88 1.94 -28.67
C ASP A 72 -18.40 2.09 -29.12
N GLY A 73 -17.44 1.69 -28.28
CA GLY A 73 -16.01 1.74 -28.60
C GLY A 73 -15.37 3.13 -28.54
N THR A 74 -16.02 4.13 -27.94
CA THR A 74 -15.52 5.52 -27.96
C THR A 74 -14.43 5.79 -26.93
N VAL A 75 -14.29 4.98 -25.86
CA VAL A 75 -13.22 5.10 -24.88
C VAL A 75 -12.66 3.73 -24.52
N GLY A 76 -11.40 3.49 -24.84
CA GLY A 76 -10.68 2.30 -24.41
C GLY A 76 -9.96 2.53 -23.08
N TYR A 77 -9.75 1.44 -22.32
CA TYR A 77 -8.81 1.47 -21.20
C TYR A 77 -7.39 1.74 -21.68
N VAL A 78 -6.56 2.34 -20.84
CA VAL A 78 -5.11 2.38 -21.08
C VAL A 78 -4.60 0.94 -21.13
N SER A 79 -4.08 0.53 -22.27
CA SER A 79 -3.61 -0.83 -22.53
C SER A 79 -2.26 -0.81 -23.24
N ARG A 80 -1.42 -1.80 -22.96
CA ARG A 80 -0.17 -2.01 -23.71
C ARG A 80 -0.39 -2.57 -25.11
N SER A 81 -1.53 -3.17 -25.38
CA SER A 81 -1.79 -3.86 -26.64
C SER A 81 -1.99 -2.89 -27.81
N ASP A 82 -2.41 -1.67 -27.53
CA ASP A 82 -2.65 -0.63 -28.54
C ASP A 82 -2.24 0.77 -28.05
N TRP A 83 -0.95 1.03 -28.05
CA TRP A 83 -0.42 2.35 -27.72
C TRP A 83 -0.91 3.45 -28.65
N ALA A 84 -1.14 3.13 -29.92
CA ALA A 84 -1.60 4.10 -30.91
C ALA A 84 -3.06 4.50 -30.65
N GLY A 85 -3.92 3.55 -30.19
CA GLY A 85 -5.32 3.80 -29.87
C GLY A 85 -5.52 4.53 -28.53
N THR A 86 -4.55 4.45 -27.61
CA THR A 86 -4.67 5.04 -26.27
C THR A 86 -4.15 6.47 -26.17
N MET A 87 -3.34 6.92 -27.14
CA MET A 87 -2.80 8.28 -27.13
C MET A 87 -3.83 9.25 -27.71
N PRO A 88 -4.18 10.32 -26.99
CA PRO A 88 -5.10 11.34 -27.50
C PRO A 88 -4.48 12.02 -28.71
N THR A 89 -5.23 12.06 -29.82
CA THR A 89 -4.81 12.73 -31.05
C THR A 89 -5.05 14.23 -31.02
N SER A 90 -5.91 14.70 -30.12
CA SER A 90 -6.07 16.12 -29.83
C SER A 90 -6.52 16.29 -28.37
N ARG A 91 -6.16 17.43 -27.78
CA ARG A 91 -6.59 17.79 -26.41
C ARG A 91 -8.12 17.91 -26.29
N GLU A 92 -8.81 18.20 -27.33
CA GLU A 92 -10.25 18.52 -27.33
C GLU A 92 -11.14 17.29 -27.55
N THR A 93 -10.64 16.27 -28.22
CA THR A 93 -11.48 15.16 -28.68
C THR A 93 -11.54 13.96 -27.73
N ASN A 94 -10.55 13.76 -26.87
CA ASN A 94 -10.45 12.50 -26.12
C ASN A 94 -10.32 12.68 -24.60
N MET A 95 -10.32 13.91 -24.07
CA MET A 95 -10.03 14.13 -22.67
C MET A 95 -11.27 14.30 -21.77
N ASN A 96 -12.44 14.53 -22.34
CA ASN A 96 -13.67 14.70 -21.58
C ASN A 96 -14.81 13.98 -22.29
N VAL A 97 -15.00 12.72 -21.96
CA VAL A 97 -16.14 11.93 -22.45
C VAL A 97 -17.12 11.78 -21.29
N ALA A 98 -18.40 12.04 -21.55
CA ALA A 98 -19.44 11.79 -20.55
C ALA A 98 -19.59 10.27 -20.35
N ALA A 99 -19.58 9.85 -19.08
CA ALA A 99 -19.93 8.48 -18.74
C ALA A 99 -21.40 8.20 -19.09
N SER A 100 -21.74 6.97 -19.44
CA SER A 100 -23.12 6.55 -19.64
C SER A 100 -23.92 6.64 -18.33
N ASP A 101 -25.25 6.72 -18.44
CA ASP A 101 -26.12 6.75 -17.25
C ASP A 101 -25.95 5.49 -16.38
N GLU A 102 -25.69 4.34 -17.00
CA GLU A 102 -25.39 3.09 -16.32
C GLU A 102 -24.08 3.17 -15.54
N THR A 103 -23.03 3.70 -16.16
CA THR A 103 -21.73 3.89 -15.50
C THR A 103 -21.86 4.89 -14.33
N VAL A 104 -22.59 5.99 -14.54
CA VAL A 104 -22.85 6.97 -13.46
C VAL A 104 -23.62 6.32 -12.30
N ALA A 105 -24.62 5.49 -12.59
CA ALA A 105 -25.37 4.79 -11.54
C ALA A 105 -24.48 3.84 -10.72
N LEU A 106 -23.53 3.18 -11.35
CA LEU A 106 -22.53 2.33 -10.64
C LEU A 106 -21.57 3.14 -9.77
N MET A 107 -21.15 4.31 -10.24
CA MET A 107 -20.22 5.19 -9.51
C MET A 107 -20.89 5.97 -8.38
N THR A 108 -22.18 6.22 -8.45
CA THR A 108 -22.91 6.99 -7.40
C THR A 108 -23.31 6.16 -6.21
N ASN A 109 -23.12 4.86 -6.25
CA ASN A 109 -23.38 4.00 -5.11
C ASN A 109 -22.22 4.12 -4.13
N ASN A 110 -22.44 4.71 -2.96
CA ASN A 110 -21.44 4.87 -1.88
C ASN A 110 -21.08 3.54 -1.18
N THR A 111 -21.31 2.41 -1.83
CA THR A 111 -20.83 1.11 -1.38
C THR A 111 -19.37 0.96 -1.78
N SER A 112 -18.68 0.00 -1.16
CA SER A 112 -17.30 -0.32 -1.52
C SER A 112 -17.12 -0.75 -2.98
N GLY A 113 -18.20 -0.98 -3.73
CA GLY A 113 -18.20 -1.56 -5.07
C GLY A 113 -17.86 -3.04 -5.11
N TRP A 114 -17.51 -3.64 -3.97
CA TRP A 114 -17.26 -5.07 -3.81
C TRP A 114 -18.48 -5.74 -3.21
N GLU A 115 -18.85 -6.88 -3.72
CA GLU A 115 -19.96 -7.66 -3.20
C GLU A 115 -19.54 -8.40 -1.91
N TYR A 116 -19.96 -7.86 -0.77
CA TYR A 116 -19.88 -8.53 0.52
C TYR A 116 -21.28 -8.74 1.06
N ASP A 117 -21.67 -10.00 1.24
CA ASP A 117 -22.94 -10.32 1.88
C ASP A 117 -22.77 -10.23 3.41
N LEU A 118 -23.03 -9.04 3.95
CA LEU A 118 -22.91 -8.80 5.38
C LEU A 118 -24.04 -9.42 6.22
N ASP A 119 -25.13 -9.84 5.57
CA ASP A 119 -26.27 -10.48 6.25
C ASP A 119 -26.10 -12.00 6.34
N ASN A 120 -25.28 -12.59 5.45
CA ASN A 120 -25.00 -14.01 5.41
C ASN A 120 -23.48 -14.28 5.44
N LEU A 121 -22.85 -13.86 6.53
CA LEU A 121 -21.43 -14.13 6.74
C LEU A 121 -21.17 -15.64 6.87
N PRO A 122 -19.99 -16.12 6.46
CA PRO A 122 -19.63 -17.52 6.64
C PRO A 122 -19.73 -17.97 8.10
N ASP A 123 -20.14 -19.21 8.29
CA ASP A 123 -20.03 -19.86 9.60
C ASP A 123 -18.57 -19.94 10.02
N ALA A 124 -18.29 -19.68 11.29
CA ALA A 124 -16.96 -19.78 11.87
C ALA A 124 -17.02 -20.48 13.22
N GLU A 125 -15.95 -21.16 13.58
CA GLU A 125 -15.79 -21.69 14.95
C GLU A 125 -15.84 -20.51 15.93
N PRO A 126 -16.35 -20.72 17.15
CA PRO A 126 -16.43 -19.68 18.17
C PRO A 126 -15.11 -18.93 18.35
N ALA A 127 -15.16 -17.61 18.29
CA ALA A 127 -14.01 -16.77 18.52
C ALA A 127 -13.69 -16.70 20.02
N VAL A 128 -12.43 -16.89 20.36
CA VAL A 128 -11.95 -16.80 21.75
C VAL A 128 -11.42 -15.39 21.99
N THR A 129 -11.90 -14.73 23.06
CA THR A 129 -11.49 -13.37 23.44
C THR A 129 -11.45 -13.22 24.96
N GLY A 130 -10.59 -12.34 25.48
CA GLY A 130 -10.51 -12.01 26.89
C GLY A 130 -9.92 -13.12 27.75
N VAL A 131 -9.11 -14.00 27.18
CA VAL A 131 -8.38 -15.05 27.90
C VAL A 131 -7.09 -14.45 28.45
N ASP A 132 -6.75 -14.78 29.69
CA ASP A 132 -5.47 -14.39 30.28
C ASP A 132 -4.45 -15.53 30.05
N SER A 133 -3.58 -15.38 29.08
CA SER A 133 -2.44 -16.28 28.84
C SER A 133 -1.14 -15.74 29.47
N GLY A 134 -1.18 -14.51 29.97
CA GLY A 134 -0.03 -13.82 30.58
C GLY A 134 1.01 -13.37 29.59
N LEU A 135 0.68 -13.28 28.27
CA LEU A 135 1.56 -12.77 27.25
C LEU A 135 1.47 -11.25 27.15
N GLU A 136 2.58 -10.60 26.94
CA GLU A 136 2.65 -9.19 26.65
C GLU A 136 3.18 -8.94 25.23
N ILE A 137 2.89 -7.77 24.67
CA ILE A 137 3.36 -7.42 23.32
C ILE A 137 4.90 -7.47 23.21
N SER A 138 5.62 -7.22 24.28
CA SER A 138 7.09 -7.30 24.35
C SER A 138 7.62 -8.72 24.15
N ASP A 139 6.88 -9.74 24.55
CA ASP A 139 7.24 -11.16 24.39
C ASP A 139 7.23 -11.61 22.93
N MET A 140 6.60 -10.82 22.08
CA MET A 140 6.37 -11.13 20.66
C MET A 140 7.49 -10.62 19.75
N THR A 141 8.40 -9.80 20.29
CA THR A 141 9.49 -9.19 19.49
C THR A 141 10.40 -10.26 18.89
N GLY A 142 10.55 -10.23 17.58
CA GLY A 142 11.42 -11.14 16.83
C GLY A 142 10.82 -12.53 16.55
N LEU A 143 9.57 -12.78 16.94
CA LEU A 143 8.87 -14.00 16.53
C LEU A 143 8.52 -13.95 15.04
N GLU A 144 8.48 -15.12 14.40
CA GLU A 144 7.98 -15.24 13.03
C GLU A 144 6.50 -14.89 12.96
N PHE A 145 6.02 -14.48 11.77
CA PHE A 145 4.63 -14.08 11.59
C PHE A 145 3.65 -15.22 11.92
N ASP A 146 4.00 -16.45 11.62
CA ASP A 146 3.18 -17.64 11.82
C ASP A 146 3.40 -18.34 13.18
N ASP A 147 4.14 -17.73 14.12
CA ASP A 147 4.32 -18.28 15.47
C ASP A 147 2.95 -18.37 16.18
N PRO A 148 2.58 -19.54 16.73
CA PRO A 148 1.27 -19.73 17.36
C PRO A 148 1.01 -18.86 18.58
N LYS A 149 2.01 -18.22 19.18
CA LYS A 149 1.84 -17.26 20.26
C LYS A 149 1.04 -16.03 19.83
N TRP A 150 1.10 -15.65 18.55
CA TRP A 150 0.30 -14.54 18.04
C TRP A 150 -1.18 -14.76 18.23
N GLN A 151 -1.66 -16.00 17.97
CA GLN A 151 -3.05 -16.35 18.22
C GLN A 151 -3.39 -16.24 19.71
N GLN A 152 -2.50 -16.72 20.59
CA GLN A 152 -2.70 -16.63 22.04
C GLN A 152 -2.76 -15.17 22.52
N LEU A 153 -1.88 -14.31 22.01
CA LEU A 153 -1.87 -12.88 22.34
C LEU A 153 -3.16 -12.18 21.89
N VAL A 154 -3.64 -12.41 20.68
CA VAL A 154 -4.86 -11.75 20.20
C VAL A 154 -6.11 -12.27 20.90
N GLU A 155 -6.11 -13.49 21.41
CA GLU A 155 -7.18 -14.07 22.23
C GLU A 155 -7.28 -13.44 23.62
N GLU A 156 -6.21 -12.79 24.13
CA GLU A 156 -6.29 -11.99 25.35
C GLU A 156 -7.11 -10.72 25.17
N MET A 157 -7.17 -10.18 23.97
CA MET A 157 -7.91 -8.96 23.70
C MET A 157 -9.41 -9.18 23.77
N SER A 158 -10.10 -8.25 24.41
CA SER A 158 -11.56 -8.18 24.36
C SER A 158 -12.03 -7.71 22.97
N VAL A 159 -13.27 -7.98 22.61
CA VAL A 159 -13.89 -7.51 21.36
C VAL A 159 -13.80 -5.97 21.26
N ASP A 160 -13.96 -5.26 22.37
CA ASP A 160 -13.84 -3.79 22.38
C ASP A 160 -12.41 -3.31 22.12
N GLU A 161 -11.40 -4.03 22.60
CA GLU A 161 -9.99 -3.73 22.29
C GLU A 161 -9.65 -4.02 20.85
N LEU A 162 -10.13 -5.14 20.28
CA LEU A 162 -9.99 -5.43 18.85
C LEU A 162 -10.61 -4.33 17.99
N ARG A 163 -11.83 -3.91 18.29
CA ARG A 163 -12.51 -2.79 17.61
C ARG A 163 -11.75 -1.48 17.75
N ARG A 164 -11.22 -1.21 18.95
CA ARG A 164 -10.44 0.00 19.20
C ARG A 164 -9.14 0.00 18.41
N LEU A 165 -8.43 -1.12 18.35
CA LEU A 165 -7.21 -1.26 17.58
C LEU A 165 -7.47 -1.09 16.07
N TYR A 166 -8.58 -1.60 15.56
CA TYR A 166 -8.98 -1.44 14.17
C TYR A 166 -9.41 0.00 13.84
N GLY A 167 -10.21 0.62 14.68
CA GLY A 167 -10.98 1.82 14.35
C GLY A 167 -10.45 3.15 14.88
N THR A 168 -9.33 3.18 15.62
CA THR A 168 -8.88 4.40 16.33
C THR A 168 -7.38 4.67 16.11
N CYS A 169 -6.98 4.82 14.85
CA CYS A 169 -5.58 4.97 14.48
C CYS A 169 -5.28 6.33 13.81
N GLY A 170 -5.87 7.42 14.32
CA GLY A 170 -5.64 8.77 13.81
C GLY A 170 -4.29 9.33 14.26
N TRP A 171 -3.27 9.29 13.39
CA TRP A 171 -1.87 9.69 13.66
C TRP A 171 -1.28 9.03 14.91
N SER A 172 -1.81 7.88 15.28
CA SER A 172 -1.42 7.15 16.47
C SER A 172 -1.83 5.69 16.38
N ASN A 173 -1.22 4.88 17.23
CA ASN A 173 -1.63 3.52 17.53
C ASN A 173 -2.14 3.49 18.97
N PRO A 174 -3.37 3.03 19.24
CA PRO A 174 -3.94 3.07 20.60
C PRO A 174 -3.23 2.10 21.55
N ALA A 175 -3.26 2.44 22.84
CA ALA A 175 -2.88 1.50 23.88
C ALA A 175 -3.91 0.38 24.01
N ILE A 176 -3.45 -0.84 24.26
CA ILE A 176 -4.26 -2.03 24.54
C ILE A 176 -3.77 -2.62 25.86
N LEU A 177 -4.62 -2.55 26.87
CA LEU A 177 -4.18 -2.82 28.24
C LEU A 177 -4.04 -4.32 28.55
N SER A 178 -4.89 -5.15 27.96
CA SER A 178 -4.86 -6.62 28.16
C SER A 178 -3.49 -7.23 27.84
N ILE A 179 -2.81 -6.69 26.84
CA ILE A 179 -1.51 -7.19 26.33
C ILE A 179 -0.34 -6.24 26.61
N ASN A 180 -0.51 -5.31 27.53
CA ASN A 180 0.50 -4.29 27.91
C ASN A 180 1.08 -3.52 26.69
N LYS A 181 0.27 -3.28 25.66
CA LYS A 181 0.67 -2.49 24.49
C LYS A 181 0.52 -1.00 24.79
N ALA A 182 1.62 -0.26 24.75
CA ALA A 182 1.60 1.19 24.84
C ALA A 182 0.97 1.84 23.60
N ALA A 183 0.52 3.09 23.76
CA ALA A 183 0.20 3.94 22.60
C ALA A 183 1.50 4.35 21.88
N ALA A 184 1.38 4.58 20.57
CA ALA A 184 2.49 5.05 19.74
C ALA A 184 2.03 6.19 18.82
N ILE A 185 2.97 6.98 18.32
CA ILE A 185 2.71 8.12 17.45
C ILE A 185 3.13 7.75 16.02
N ASP A 186 2.20 7.91 15.09
CA ASP A 186 2.45 7.86 13.67
C ASP A 186 2.30 9.29 13.09
N MET A 187 3.04 9.63 12.04
CA MET A 187 3.08 11.00 11.51
C MET A 187 3.18 11.02 9.99
N ASP A 188 2.64 12.09 9.39
CA ASP A 188 2.84 12.34 7.97
C ASP A 188 4.31 12.68 7.68
N GLY A 189 4.75 12.25 6.50
CA GLY A 189 6.08 12.54 6.02
C GLY A 189 6.41 11.80 4.74
N ALA A 190 6.88 12.53 3.75
CA ALA A 190 7.64 12.03 2.61
C ALA A 190 8.82 13.00 2.36
N GLU A 191 8.61 14.28 2.60
CA GLU A 191 9.59 15.36 2.48
C GLU A 191 9.92 16.02 3.82
N GLY A 192 9.57 15.42 4.94
CA GLY A 192 9.78 15.91 6.31
C GLY A 192 8.58 15.62 7.20
N LEU A 193 8.83 15.39 8.48
CA LEU A 193 7.78 15.11 9.44
C LEU A 193 6.87 16.32 9.62
N HIS A 194 5.58 16.13 9.43
CA HIS A 194 4.59 17.14 9.72
C HIS A 194 3.25 16.49 10.06
N ASN A 195 2.37 17.25 10.71
CA ASN A 195 1.06 16.77 11.10
C ASN A 195 0.15 17.98 11.38
N LEU A 196 -1.12 17.85 11.05
CA LEU A 196 -2.12 18.88 11.29
C LEU A 196 -2.45 19.10 12.77
N THR A 197 -2.13 18.13 13.62
CA THR A 197 -2.54 18.08 15.03
C THR A 197 -1.38 18.19 16.02
N SER A 198 -0.15 18.34 15.54
CA SER A 198 1.07 18.34 16.36
C SER A 198 1.95 19.54 15.99
N ASP A 199 2.62 20.10 16.98
CA ASP A 199 3.65 21.13 16.82
C ASP A 199 5.05 20.54 16.53
N LYS A 200 5.16 19.23 16.42
CA LYS A 200 6.41 18.56 16.09
C LYS A 200 6.84 18.93 14.66
N THR A 201 8.06 19.38 14.55
CA THR A 201 8.69 19.73 13.29
C THR A 201 10.05 19.06 13.17
N ALA A 202 10.44 18.76 11.95
CA ALA A 202 11.74 18.21 11.60
C ALA A 202 12.30 18.93 10.38
N ASN A 203 13.43 18.45 9.87
CA ASN A 203 13.99 19.00 8.64
C ASN A 203 13.03 18.76 7.48
N GLN A 204 13.04 19.70 6.53
CA GLN A 204 12.41 19.51 5.23
C GLN A 204 13.45 18.93 4.27
N TYR A 205 13.09 17.86 3.59
CA TYR A 205 13.94 17.20 2.61
C TYR A 205 13.55 17.60 1.19
N VAL A 206 14.44 17.39 0.26
CA VAL A 206 14.14 17.59 -1.16
C VAL A 206 13.05 16.61 -1.61
N GLY A 207 12.21 17.03 -2.55
CA GLY A 207 11.10 16.21 -3.06
C GLY A 207 11.57 14.87 -3.63
N SER A 208 10.71 13.87 -3.57
CA SER A 208 11.00 12.50 -4.01
C SER A 208 11.45 12.43 -5.47
N THR A 209 10.91 13.30 -6.33
CA THR A 209 11.34 13.45 -7.73
C THR A 209 12.84 13.76 -7.85
N VAL A 210 13.34 14.67 -7.00
CA VAL A 210 14.77 15.05 -7.01
C VAL A 210 15.63 13.88 -6.51
N ARG A 211 15.15 13.17 -5.49
CA ARG A 211 15.84 11.98 -4.97
C ARG A 211 15.96 10.90 -6.04
N ALA A 212 14.87 10.61 -6.76
CA ALA A 212 14.87 9.64 -7.85
C ALA A 212 15.81 10.05 -9.01
N ALA A 213 15.85 11.33 -9.35
CA ALA A 213 16.72 11.87 -10.40
C ALA A 213 18.21 11.67 -10.11
N THR A 214 18.59 11.36 -8.90
CA THR A 214 19.99 11.02 -8.56
C THR A 214 20.40 9.63 -9.06
N TRP A 215 19.47 8.73 -9.26
CA TRP A 215 19.70 7.29 -9.56
C TRP A 215 20.60 6.61 -8.53
N ASN A 216 20.69 7.16 -7.33
CA ASN A 216 21.65 6.73 -6.31
C ASN A 216 20.93 6.04 -5.14
N LYS A 217 20.92 4.72 -5.17
CA LYS A 217 20.33 3.85 -4.16
C LYS A 217 20.97 4.04 -2.78
N GLU A 218 22.30 4.16 -2.72
CA GLU A 218 23.01 4.37 -1.45
C GLU A 218 22.62 5.69 -0.79
N LEU A 219 22.48 6.75 -1.58
CA LEU A 219 22.02 8.05 -1.07
C LEU A 219 20.59 7.96 -0.51
N ALA A 220 19.69 7.24 -1.20
CA ALA A 220 18.34 7.00 -0.74
C ALA A 220 18.32 6.24 0.60
N TYR A 221 19.09 5.17 0.71
CA TYR A 221 19.23 4.43 1.97
C TYR A 221 19.75 5.30 3.12
N ARG A 222 20.80 6.08 2.88
CA ARG A 222 21.35 7.01 3.89
C ARG A 222 20.33 8.05 4.30
N MET A 223 19.57 8.58 3.36
CA MET A 223 18.49 9.51 3.67
C MET A 223 17.44 8.87 4.57
N GLY A 224 17.02 7.64 4.25
CA GLY A 224 16.10 6.87 5.09
C GLY A 224 16.60 6.66 6.50
N THR A 225 17.90 6.39 6.69
CA THR A 225 18.49 6.24 8.04
C THR A 225 18.48 7.55 8.83
N ILE A 226 18.80 8.68 8.21
CA ILE A 226 18.76 9.99 8.86
C ILE A 226 17.32 10.35 9.24
N TYR A 227 16.39 10.11 8.34
CA TYR A 227 14.98 10.37 8.58
C TYR A 227 14.43 9.50 9.71
N GLY A 228 14.85 8.24 9.79
CA GLY A 228 14.53 7.34 10.89
C GLY A 228 15.06 7.84 12.24
N ASP A 229 16.27 8.39 12.27
CA ASP A 229 16.83 9.01 13.49
C ASP A 229 16.02 10.23 13.92
N GLU A 230 15.52 11.05 12.99
CA GLU A 230 14.62 12.16 13.30
C GLU A 230 13.26 11.69 13.85
N CYS A 231 12.71 10.62 13.28
CA CYS A 231 11.48 10.00 13.83
C CYS A 231 11.69 9.59 15.29
N LEU A 232 12.74 8.85 15.59
CA LEU A 232 13.05 8.42 16.96
C LEU A 232 13.26 9.60 17.89
N ALA A 233 14.01 10.63 17.48
CA ALA A 233 14.25 11.82 18.29
C ALA A 233 12.96 12.60 18.61
N ASN A 234 11.93 12.47 17.79
CA ASN A 234 10.62 13.08 18.00
C ASN A 234 9.59 12.14 18.67
N GLY A 235 9.97 10.92 19.02
CA GLY A 235 9.07 9.94 19.62
C GLY A 235 8.06 9.34 18.63
N ILE A 236 8.41 9.30 17.35
CA ILE A 236 7.56 8.82 16.26
C ILE A 236 7.97 7.40 15.92
N SER A 237 7.03 6.48 15.94
CA SER A 237 7.24 5.06 15.64
C SER A 237 6.76 4.64 14.25
N GLY A 238 5.92 5.44 13.60
CA GLY A 238 5.43 5.16 12.27
C GLY A 238 5.35 6.43 11.40
N MET A 239 5.54 6.25 10.11
CA MET A 239 5.53 7.35 9.14
C MET A 239 4.64 7.01 7.94
N TYR A 240 3.70 7.90 7.62
CA TYR A 240 2.86 7.82 6.43
C TYR A 240 3.64 8.34 5.21
N GLY A 241 4.31 7.47 4.53
CA GLY A 241 5.20 7.68 3.38
C GLY A 241 5.94 6.37 3.09
N MET A 242 6.68 6.17 2.05
CA MET A 242 6.91 7.08 0.91
C MET A 242 5.77 7.02 -0.10
N THR A 243 5.64 8.05 -0.93
CA THR A 243 4.63 8.09 -1.99
C THR A 243 5.24 7.56 -3.29
N VAL A 244 4.72 6.44 -3.79
CA VAL A 244 5.25 5.78 -5.01
C VAL A 244 4.25 5.75 -6.16
N ASN A 245 3.21 6.59 -6.09
CA ASN A 245 2.30 6.78 -7.21
C ASN A 245 3.06 7.33 -8.43
N ILE A 246 2.50 7.14 -9.63
CA ILE A 246 3.17 7.47 -10.88
C ILE A 246 2.93 8.93 -11.29
N HIS A 247 3.95 9.60 -11.81
CA HIS A 247 3.81 10.90 -12.47
C HIS A 247 3.09 10.74 -13.81
N ARG A 248 1.78 10.44 -13.76
CA ARG A 248 0.98 10.28 -14.97
C ARG A 248 0.77 11.60 -15.70
N SER A 249 0.63 12.69 -14.95
CA SER A 249 0.48 14.04 -15.47
C SER A 249 1.37 15.02 -14.69
N PRO A 250 2.04 15.96 -15.35
CA PRO A 250 2.80 17.00 -14.65
C PRO A 250 1.91 17.95 -13.84
N PHE A 251 0.61 17.90 -14.05
CA PHE A 251 -0.39 18.68 -13.29
C PHE A 251 -0.96 17.92 -12.10
N GLY A 252 -0.45 16.75 -11.77
CA GLY A 252 -0.77 16.04 -10.54
C GLY A 252 -0.35 16.88 -9.32
N GLY A 253 -1.29 17.18 -8.43
CA GLY A 253 -1.06 18.12 -7.32
C GLY A 253 0.00 17.69 -6.31
N ARG A 254 0.40 16.40 -6.31
CA ARG A 254 1.38 15.80 -5.39
C ARG A 254 2.55 15.13 -6.10
N CYS A 255 2.85 15.51 -7.34
CA CYS A 255 3.98 14.95 -8.08
C CYS A 255 5.33 15.13 -7.36
N PHE A 256 5.49 16.18 -6.54
CA PHE A 256 6.72 16.42 -5.77
C PHE A 256 6.98 15.32 -4.72
N GLU A 257 5.93 14.67 -4.20
CA GLU A 257 6.04 13.56 -3.25
C GLU A 257 6.35 12.23 -3.95
N ALA A 258 6.05 12.09 -5.23
CA ALA A 258 6.27 10.87 -5.99
C ALA A 258 7.64 10.88 -6.69
N TYR A 259 8.21 9.71 -6.90
CA TYR A 259 9.59 9.58 -7.39
C TYR A 259 9.72 9.82 -8.89
N SER A 260 8.87 9.21 -9.72
CA SER A 260 9.04 9.20 -11.17
C SER A 260 7.77 8.80 -11.92
N GLU A 261 7.77 9.00 -13.23
CA GLU A 261 6.86 8.34 -14.17
C GLU A 261 7.25 6.87 -14.42
N ASP A 262 8.52 6.52 -14.18
CA ASP A 262 9.02 5.16 -14.31
C ASP A 262 8.75 4.36 -13.03
N PRO A 263 7.91 3.31 -13.09
CA PRO A 263 7.57 2.50 -11.91
C PRO A 263 8.76 1.74 -11.35
N THR A 264 9.74 1.39 -12.18
CA THR A 264 10.92 0.66 -11.73
C THR A 264 11.87 1.60 -10.97
N LEU A 265 12.13 2.78 -11.49
CA LEU A 265 12.94 3.78 -10.81
C LEU A 265 12.31 4.18 -9.48
N SER A 266 10.99 4.44 -9.49
CA SER A 266 10.22 4.76 -8.27
C SER A 266 10.38 3.67 -7.22
N GLY A 267 10.12 2.41 -7.57
CA GLY A 267 10.21 1.30 -6.64
C GLY A 267 11.64 1.07 -6.13
N LYS A 268 12.65 1.16 -6.99
CA LYS A 268 14.05 0.89 -6.60
C LYS A 268 14.64 1.94 -5.65
N ILE A 269 14.32 3.20 -5.85
CA ILE A 269 14.78 4.29 -4.95
C ILE A 269 14.00 4.26 -3.64
N ALA A 270 12.67 4.12 -3.72
CA ALA A 270 11.84 4.04 -2.53
C ALA A 270 12.19 2.84 -1.64
N ALA A 271 12.50 1.67 -2.22
CA ALA A 271 12.88 0.49 -1.47
C ALA A 271 14.12 0.72 -0.59
N GLU A 272 15.12 1.41 -1.10
CA GLU A 272 16.33 1.71 -0.32
C GLU A 272 16.05 2.73 0.79
N GLU A 273 15.26 3.75 0.51
CA GLU A 273 14.89 4.76 1.51
C GLU A 273 14.05 4.13 2.64
N ILE A 274 13.09 3.28 2.29
CA ILE A 274 12.28 2.54 3.25
C ILE A 274 13.13 1.56 4.06
N ARG A 275 14.08 0.88 3.44
CA ARG A 275 15.01 0.01 4.17
C ARG A 275 15.79 0.80 5.23
N GLY A 276 16.27 2.00 4.88
CA GLY A 276 16.95 2.89 5.83
C GLY A 276 16.06 3.27 7.02
N LEU A 277 14.78 3.58 6.80
CA LEU A 277 13.80 3.86 7.84
C LEU A 277 13.52 2.63 8.71
N GLN A 278 13.30 1.47 8.09
CA GLN A 278 13.00 0.22 8.80
C GLN A 278 14.19 -0.29 9.61
N ASP A 279 15.43 -0.05 9.18
CA ASP A 279 16.63 -0.35 9.97
C ASP A 279 16.70 0.48 11.26
N LYS A 280 16.06 1.66 11.27
CA LYS A 280 15.83 2.47 12.48
C LYS A 280 14.56 2.08 13.24
N LYS A 281 13.91 0.97 12.85
CA LYS A 281 12.69 0.47 13.49
C LYS A 281 11.48 1.39 13.35
N ILE A 282 11.41 2.16 12.30
CA ILE A 282 10.24 2.96 11.96
C ILE A 282 9.28 2.12 11.12
N ALA A 283 8.02 2.07 11.52
CA ALA A 283 6.96 1.53 10.69
C ALA A 283 6.70 2.50 9.54
N VAL A 284 6.65 1.98 8.31
CA VAL A 284 6.41 2.79 7.11
C VAL A 284 5.08 2.40 6.51
N TYR A 285 4.29 3.40 6.08
CA TYR A 285 3.04 3.17 5.38
C TYR A 285 3.16 3.66 3.95
N LEU A 286 3.63 2.77 3.08
CA LEU A 286 3.83 3.04 1.65
C LEU A 286 2.53 3.48 0.98
N LYS A 287 2.53 4.62 0.29
CA LYS A 287 1.29 5.25 -0.14
C LYS A 287 1.30 5.74 -1.59
N HIS A 288 0.13 6.02 -2.17
CA HIS A 288 -1.21 5.60 -1.76
C HIS A 288 -1.61 4.39 -2.60
N PHE A 289 -1.89 3.29 -1.98
CA PHE A 289 -2.10 1.99 -2.61
C PHE A 289 -3.56 1.85 -3.08
N VAL A 290 -3.86 2.06 -4.35
CA VAL A 290 -3.04 2.24 -5.55
C VAL A 290 -3.72 3.21 -6.52
N ALA A 291 -2.96 3.69 -7.52
CA ALA A 291 -3.46 4.52 -8.62
C ALA A 291 -4.02 5.89 -8.21
N ASN A 292 -3.45 6.52 -7.18
CA ASN A 292 -3.76 7.90 -6.80
C ASN A 292 -2.86 8.88 -7.57
N ASP A 293 -3.12 9.06 -8.86
CA ASP A 293 -2.26 9.84 -9.76
C ASP A 293 -2.81 11.25 -10.01
N GLN A 294 -3.93 11.61 -9.41
CA GLN A 294 -4.51 12.95 -9.46
C GLN A 294 -5.09 13.35 -8.11
N GLU A 295 -5.07 14.66 -7.84
CA GLU A 295 -5.64 15.22 -6.61
C GLU A 295 -7.03 15.83 -6.83
N THR A 296 -7.36 16.22 -8.06
CA THR A 296 -8.69 16.74 -8.37
C THR A 296 -9.74 15.64 -8.18
N ASN A 297 -10.72 15.90 -7.31
CA ASN A 297 -11.79 14.96 -6.97
C ASN A 297 -11.29 13.61 -6.42
N ARG A 298 -10.11 13.55 -5.79
CA ARG A 298 -9.50 12.31 -5.31
C ARG A 298 -10.37 11.51 -4.35
N GLY A 299 -11.22 12.17 -3.58
CA GLY A 299 -12.21 11.54 -2.72
C GLY A 299 -13.34 10.91 -3.54
N GLY A 300 -13.15 9.67 -3.99
CA GLY A 300 -14.17 8.93 -4.77
C GLY A 300 -13.96 8.97 -6.28
N VAL A 301 -12.76 9.33 -6.77
CA VAL A 301 -12.47 9.19 -8.21
C VAL A 301 -12.38 7.71 -8.60
N HIS A 302 -12.98 7.35 -9.73
CA HIS A 302 -12.92 6.00 -10.29
C HIS A 302 -11.84 5.93 -11.35
N THR A 303 -10.85 5.06 -11.12
CA THR A 303 -9.72 4.85 -12.02
C THR A 303 -10.00 3.62 -12.89
N TRP A 304 -10.07 3.82 -14.18
CA TRP A 304 -10.35 2.76 -15.15
C TRP A 304 -9.07 2.37 -15.90
N VAL A 305 -8.65 1.14 -15.71
CA VAL A 305 -7.38 0.63 -16.22
C VAL A 305 -7.49 -0.89 -16.38
N ASP A 306 -6.88 -1.47 -17.43
CA ASP A 306 -6.81 -2.92 -17.51
C ASP A 306 -5.84 -3.51 -16.49
N GLU A 307 -6.01 -4.77 -16.14
CA GLU A 307 -5.21 -5.42 -15.12
C GLU A 307 -3.72 -5.45 -15.47
N GLN A 308 -3.37 -5.61 -16.73
CA GLN A 308 -1.97 -5.62 -17.13
C GLN A 308 -1.31 -4.27 -16.88
N ALA A 309 -1.94 -3.18 -17.27
CA ALA A 309 -1.42 -1.83 -17.02
C ALA A 309 -1.42 -1.50 -15.53
N LEU A 310 -2.47 -1.91 -14.80
CA LEU A 310 -2.53 -1.75 -13.34
C LEU A 310 -1.33 -2.42 -12.66
N ARG A 311 -1.03 -3.67 -13.00
CA ARG A 311 0.08 -4.42 -12.39
C ARG A 311 1.46 -3.94 -12.84
N GLU A 312 1.64 -3.67 -14.14
CA GLU A 312 2.96 -3.36 -14.70
C GLU A 312 3.39 -1.91 -14.47
N ILE A 313 2.44 -1.00 -14.24
CA ILE A 313 2.70 0.43 -14.06
C ILE A 313 2.37 0.85 -12.63
N TYR A 314 1.11 0.78 -12.24
CA TYR A 314 0.64 1.41 -10.99
C TYR A 314 0.95 0.58 -9.74
N CYS A 315 0.85 -0.75 -9.81
CA CYS A 315 1.22 -1.64 -8.72
C CYS A 315 2.73 -1.93 -8.66
N ARG A 316 3.44 -1.77 -9.78
CA ARG A 316 4.85 -2.17 -9.88
C ARG A 316 5.78 -1.54 -8.84
N PRO A 317 5.73 -0.23 -8.53
CA PRO A 317 6.60 0.33 -7.50
C PRO A 317 6.29 -0.23 -6.11
N PHE A 318 5.02 -0.48 -5.79
CA PHE A 318 4.62 -1.13 -4.53
C PHE A 318 5.15 -2.55 -4.44
N GLU A 319 5.04 -3.33 -5.51
CA GLU A 319 5.59 -4.69 -5.60
C GLU A 319 7.09 -4.71 -5.33
N ILE A 320 7.85 -3.81 -5.98
CA ILE A 320 9.31 -3.73 -5.80
C ILE A 320 9.65 -3.42 -4.35
N VAL A 321 9.00 -2.43 -3.75
CA VAL A 321 9.23 -2.06 -2.35
C VAL A 321 8.88 -3.20 -1.40
N THR A 322 7.76 -3.88 -1.65
CA THR A 322 7.35 -5.03 -0.84
C THR A 322 8.42 -6.12 -0.84
N LYS A 323 8.87 -6.51 -2.04
CA LYS A 323 9.78 -7.65 -2.20
C LYS A 323 11.25 -7.33 -1.88
N GLU A 324 11.68 -6.08 -2.07
CA GLU A 324 13.09 -5.70 -1.89
C GLU A 324 13.38 -5.06 -0.53
N ALA A 325 12.39 -4.43 0.10
CA ALA A 325 12.53 -3.79 1.40
C ALA A 325 11.69 -4.44 2.51
N ASP A 326 10.93 -5.50 2.20
CA ASP A 326 10.00 -6.13 3.16
C ASP A 326 9.15 -5.07 3.86
N CYS A 327 8.40 -4.29 3.06
CA CYS A 327 7.67 -3.14 3.55
C CYS A 327 6.63 -3.54 4.60
N ASN A 328 6.72 -2.94 5.77
CA ASN A 328 5.93 -3.31 6.93
C ASN A 328 4.58 -2.58 7.04
N GLY A 329 4.19 -1.77 6.03
CA GLY A 329 2.88 -1.13 6.01
C GLY A 329 2.54 -0.43 4.71
N TYR A 330 1.23 -0.21 4.50
CA TYR A 330 0.66 0.47 3.33
C TYR A 330 -0.45 1.41 3.76
N MET A 331 -0.64 2.47 2.99
CA MET A 331 -1.82 3.31 3.07
C MET A 331 -2.62 3.16 1.78
N THR A 332 -3.88 2.72 1.90
CA THR A 332 -4.79 2.60 0.76
C THR A 332 -5.23 3.99 0.28
N SER A 333 -5.56 4.10 -0.99
CA SER A 333 -5.93 5.37 -1.60
C SER A 333 -7.41 5.71 -1.44
N TYR A 334 -7.77 6.97 -1.70
CA TYR A 334 -9.17 7.41 -1.74
C TYR A 334 -9.93 6.90 -2.95
N ASN A 335 -9.24 6.67 -4.05
CA ASN A 335 -9.86 6.32 -5.33
C ASN A 335 -10.37 4.88 -5.36
N TYR A 336 -11.16 4.64 -6.38
CA TYR A 336 -11.66 3.32 -6.75
C TYR A 336 -10.83 2.78 -7.93
N ILE A 337 -10.69 1.48 -8.01
CA ILE A 337 -10.30 0.76 -9.23
C ILE A 337 -11.60 0.27 -9.86
N GLY A 338 -11.92 0.78 -11.05
CA GLY A 338 -13.25 0.59 -11.61
C GLY A 338 -14.33 1.07 -10.66
N THR A 339 -15.20 0.18 -10.21
CA THR A 339 -16.26 0.47 -9.24
C THR A 339 -15.87 0.17 -7.78
N GLY A 340 -14.72 -0.48 -7.54
CA GLY A 340 -14.32 -0.97 -6.22
C GLY A 340 -13.35 -0.05 -5.49
N TRP A 341 -13.73 0.45 -4.31
CA TRP A 341 -12.82 1.22 -3.48
C TRP A 341 -11.59 0.39 -3.06
N THR A 342 -10.39 0.97 -3.14
CA THR A 342 -9.13 0.28 -2.89
C THR A 342 -9.02 -0.31 -1.49
N GLY A 343 -9.52 0.38 -0.46
CA GLY A 343 -9.47 -0.09 0.93
C GLY A 343 -10.42 -1.25 1.26
N ALA A 344 -11.42 -1.53 0.40
CA ALA A 344 -12.31 -2.67 0.52
C ALA A 344 -12.04 -3.75 -0.55
N SER A 345 -10.95 -3.62 -1.27
CA SER A 345 -10.56 -4.54 -2.34
C SER A 345 -9.79 -5.73 -1.78
N LYS A 346 -10.47 -6.85 -1.50
CA LYS A 346 -9.80 -8.10 -1.14
C LYS A 346 -8.78 -8.54 -2.21
N PRO A 347 -9.09 -8.48 -3.52
CA PRO A 347 -8.11 -8.75 -4.57
C PRO A 347 -6.83 -7.92 -4.47
N LEU A 348 -6.92 -6.65 -4.10
CA LEU A 348 -5.77 -5.78 -3.97
C LEU A 348 -5.01 -5.99 -2.65
N VAL A 349 -5.76 -5.93 -1.53
CA VAL A 349 -5.20 -5.90 -0.18
C VAL A 349 -4.71 -7.28 0.25
N THR A 350 -5.50 -8.32 -0.01
CA THR A 350 -5.22 -9.68 0.44
C THR A 350 -4.59 -10.51 -0.68
N ASP A 351 -5.26 -10.66 -1.80
CA ASP A 351 -4.85 -11.66 -2.79
C ASP A 351 -3.56 -11.23 -3.52
N LEU A 352 -3.45 -9.95 -3.90
CA LEU A 352 -2.24 -9.43 -4.53
C LEU A 352 -1.12 -9.14 -3.52
N ALA A 353 -1.36 -8.23 -2.56
CA ALA A 353 -0.27 -7.76 -1.72
C ALA A 353 0.22 -8.83 -0.73
N ARG A 354 -0.69 -9.54 -0.07
CA ARG A 354 -0.33 -10.61 0.87
C ARG A 354 -0.13 -11.95 0.18
N GLY A 355 -1.03 -12.33 -0.72
CA GLY A 355 -0.96 -13.62 -1.41
C GLY A 355 0.17 -13.71 -2.43
N GLU A 356 0.16 -12.86 -3.45
CA GLU A 356 1.17 -12.93 -4.52
C GLU A 356 2.53 -12.36 -4.10
N TRP A 357 2.55 -11.23 -3.39
CA TRP A 357 3.80 -10.56 -3.02
C TRP A 357 4.37 -11.00 -1.68
N GLY A 358 3.59 -11.72 -0.86
CA GLY A 358 4.02 -12.24 0.44
C GLY A 358 4.11 -11.17 1.55
N SER A 359 3.36 -10.08 1.46
CA SER A 359 3.43 -9.00 2.44
C SER A 359 2.82 -9.40 3.79
N HIS A 360 3.54 -9.21 4.86
CA HIS A 360 3.05 -9.23 6.25
C HIS A 360 2.73 -7.82 6.78
N GLY A 361 2.84 -6.80 5.94
CA GLY A 361 2.61 -5.41 6.31
C GLY A 361 1.16 -5.11 6.71
N ARG A 362 1.00 -4.21 7.67
CA ARG A 362 -0.31 -3.69 8.06
C ARG A 362 -0.83 -2.66 7.05
N MET A 363 -2.14 -2.57 6.89
CA MET A 363 -2.76 -1.63 5.95
C MET A 363 -3.66 -0.64 6.67
N ILE A 364 -3.46 0.65 6.40
CA ILE A 364 -4.26 1.76 6.91
C ILE A 364 -5.00 2.45 5.76
N THR A 365 -6.12 3.09 6.04
CA THR A 365 -6.75 4.01 5.07
C THR A 365 -5.92 5.29 4.92
N ASP A 366 -6.11 6.04 3.83
CA ASP A 366 -5.86 7.49 3.86
C ASP A 366 -6.81 8.16 4.86
N ALA A 367 -6.61 9.45 5.17
CA ALA A 367 -7.32 10.12 6.24
C ALA A 367 -8.85 10.04 6.07
N ALA A 368 -9.49 9.33 6.99
CA ALA A 368 -10.94 9.12 6.97
C ALA A 368 -11.68 10.34 7.56
N MET A 369 -11.63 11.47 6.83
CA MET A 369 -12.29 12.73 7.21
C MET A 369 -13.76 12.75 6.81
N ASP A 370 -14.13 12.01 5.79
CA ASP A 370 -15.47 11.85 5.28
C ASP A 370 -15.77 10.36 5.08
N PHE A 371 -16.71 9.84 5.86
CA PHE A 371 -17.06 8.41 5.84
C PHE A 371 -18.08 8.05 4.75
N THR A 372 -18.40 8.96 3.84
CA THR A 372 -19.37 8.67 2.75
C THR A 372 -18.82 7.66 1.75
N ILE A 373 -17.49 7.59 1.59
CA ILE A 373 -16.81 6.67 0.67
C ILE A 373 -16.24 5.43 1.36
N TYR A 374 -16.32 5.36 2.70
CA TYR A 374 -15.69 4.29 3.47
C TYR A 374 -16.72 3.39 4.14
N VAL A 375 -16.54 2.10 4.00
CA VAL A 375 -17.39 1.08 4.65
C VAL A 375 -16.50 0.20 5.54
N PRO A 376 -16.52 0.42 6.86
CA PRO A 376 -15.62 -0.28 7.79
C PRO A 376 -15.74 -1.79 7.75
N ASP A 377 -16.95 -2.31 7.64
CA ASP A 377 -17.20 -3.75 7.62
C ASP A 377 -16.57 -4.41 6.38
N THR A 378 -16.73 -3.82 5.20
CA THR A 378 -16.09 -4.34 3.97
C THR A 378 -14.57 -4.18 3.99
N GLY A 379 -14.06 -3.12 4.64
CA GLY A 379 -12.62 -2.93 4.83
C GLY A 379 -11.97 -4.08 5.58
N VAL A 380 -12.50 -4.47 6.75
CA VAL A 380 -11.91 -5.56 7.52
C VAL A 380 -12.03 -6.90 6.81
N LEU A 381 -13.13 -7.15 6.08
CA LEU A 381 -13.30 -8.34 5.26
C LEU A 381 -12.30 -8.41 4.09
N ALA A 382 -11.93 -7.25 3.55
CA ALA A 382 -10.90 -7.15 2.52
C ALA A 382 -9.47 -7.34 3.07
N GLY A 383 -9.29 -7.27 4.39
CA GLY A 383 -7.98 -7.35 5.04
C GLY A 383 -7.36 -6.00 5.39
N LEU A 384 -8.12 -4.91 5.35
CA LEU A 384 -7.70 -3.62 5.89
C LEU A 384 -7.55 -3.73 7.42
N ASP A 385 -6.51 -3.11 7.97
CA ASP A 385 -6.15 -3.29 9.37
C ASP A 385 -6.44 -2.07 10.25
N MET A 386 -6.41 -0.87 9.68
CA MET A 386 -6.42 0.36 10.45
C MET A 386 -7.19 1.46 9.73
N TRP A 387 -7.77 2.37 10.53
CA TRP A 387 -8.43 3.57 10.03
C TRP A 387 -7.70 4.82 10.52
N LEU A 388 -7.19 5.61 9.59
CA LEU A 388 -6.66 6.94 9.89
C LEU A 388 -7.84 7.90 10.14
N ALA A 389 -8.41 7.79 11.34
CA ALA A 389 -9.57 8.57 11.77
C ALA A 389 -9.17 9.50 12.93
N PRO A 390 -9.19 10.82 12.75
CA PRO A 390 -8.53 11.74 13.68
C PRO A 390 -9.21 11.86 15.04
N GLN A 391 -10.48 11.56 15.20
CA GLN A 391 -11.18 11.79 16.47
C GLN A 391 -12.34 10.85 16.76
N THR A 392 -12.72 9.98 15.85
CA THR A 392 -13.91 9.15 16.00
C THR A 392 -13.54 7.70 15.77
N ALA A 393 -13.80 6.86 16.76
CA ALA A 393 -13.65 5.43 16.58
C ALA A 393 -14.56 4.95 15.43
N VAL A 394 -13.96 4.43 14.39
CA VAL A 394 -14.66 3.73 13.33
C VAL A 394 -15.12 2.40 13.91
N THR A 395 -16.39 2.10 13.79
CA THR A 395 -16.96 0.86 14.31
C THR A 395 -17.51 0.01 13.19
N THR A 396 -17.18 -1.27 13.21
CA THR A 396 -17.91 -2.26 12.43
C THR A 396 -19.30 -2.41 13.04
N LYS A 397 -20.36 -2.32 12.22
CA LYS A 397 -21.74 -2.39 12.73
C LYS A 397 -22.26 -3.81 12.81
N ASN A 398 -21.91 -4.63 11.82
CA ASN A 398 -22.50 -5.94 11.64
C ASN A 398 -21.55 -7.09 12.03
N LEU A 399 -20.23 -6.87 11.97
CA LEU A 399 -19.26 -7.95 12.13
C LEU A 399 -18.94 -8.32 13.58
N TYR A 400 -18.82 -7.34 14.47
CA TYR A 400 -18.33 -7.61 15.83
C TYR A 400 -19.28 -8.44 16.71
N GLY A 401 -20.49 -8.69 16.24
CA GLY A 401 -21.46 -9.58 16.89
C GLY A 401 -21.43 -11.02 16.36
N THR A 402 -20.53 -11.34 15.45
CA THR A 402 -20.40 -12.66 14.83
C THR A 402 -19.02 -13.25 15.08
N ASP A 403 -18.92 -14.56 15.22
CA ASP A 403 -17.62 -15.23 15.38
C ASP A 403 -16.71 -14.99 14.16
N TYR A 404 -17.25 -15.02 12.96
CA TYR A 404 -16.53 -14.72 11.74
C TYR A 404 -15.92 -13.30 11.77
N GLY A 405 -16.72 -12.30 12.10
CA GLY A 405 -16.28 -10.91 12.18
C GLY A 405 -15.23 -10.67 13.27
N ILE A 406 -15.38 -11.32 14.44
CA ILE A 406 -14.39 -11.26 15.51
C ILE A 406 -13.05 -11.86 15.03
N ARG A 407 -13.07 -12.98 14.31
CA ARG A 407 -11.86 -13.58 13.73
C ARG A 407 -11.19 -12.67 12.71
N MET A 408 -11.96 -11.99 11.87
CA MET A 408 -11.38 -10.99 10.93
C MET A 408 -10.71 -9.82 11.68
N LEU A 409 -11.29 -9.38 12.79
CA LEU A 409 -10.67 -8.39 13.67
C LEU A 409 -9.41 -8.93 14.37
N GLN A 410 -9.39 -10.20 14.75
CA GLN A 410 -8.21 -10.87 15.32
C GLN A 410 -7.07 -10.97 14.30
N GLU A 411 -7.37 -11.32 13.04
CA GLU A 411 -6.39 -11.34 11.97
C GLU A 411 -5.83 -9.93 11.70
N SER A 412 -6.70 -8.91 11.70
CA SER A 412 -6.27 -7.52 11.61
C SER A 412 -5.36 -7.12 12.78
N ALA A 413 -5.74 -7.49 14.01
CA ALA A 413 -4.94 -7.25 15.19
C ALA A 413 -3.58 -7.95 15.11
N HIS A 414 -3.54 -9.20 14.68
CA HIS A 414 -2.28 -9.94 14.48
C HIS A 414 -1.32 -9.17 13.57
N ARG A 415 -1.75 -8.75 12.37
CA ARG A 415 -0.90 -7.99 11.44
C ARG A 415 -0.41 -6.68 12.03
N GLN A 416 -1.28 -5.94 12.73
CA GLN A 416 -0.91 -4.69 13.39
C GLN A 416 0.11 -4.92 14.52
N LEU A 417 -0.12 -5.92 15.36
CA LEU A 417 0.73 -6.24 16.51
C LEU A 417 2.08 -6.81 16.08
N TYR A 418 2.10 -7.61 15.00
CA TYR A 418 3.35 -8.09 14.40
C TYR A 418 4.27 -6.93 14.00
N VAL A 419 3.74 -5.96 13.28
CA VAL A 419 4.52 -4.78 12.89
C VAL A 419 4.89 -3.94 14.12
N PHE A 420 3.97 -3.75 15.07
CA PHE A 420 4.23 -2.99 16.29
C PHE A 420 5.34 -3.60 17.13
N ALA A 421 5.32 -4.91 17.36
CA ALA A 421 6.32 -5.62 18.16
C ALA A 421 7.72 -5.62 17.54
N ASN A 422 7.81 -5.51 16.22
CA ASN A 422 9.07 -5.53 15.47
C ASN A 422 9.58 -4.13 15.06
N THR A 423 8.93 -3.07 15.55
CA THR A 423 9.30 -1.67 15.31
C THR A 423 9.51 -0.92 16.63
N SER A 424 9.84 0.37 16.55
CA SER A 424 10.04 1.22 17.72
C SER A 424 8.76 1.48 18.53
N GLY A 425 7.61 1.00 18.07
CA GLY A 425 6.37 0.99 18.85
C GLY A 425 6.55 0.29 20.21
N VAL A 426 7.39 -0.74 20.26
CA VAL A 426 7.85 -1.36 21.49
C VAL A 426 9.19 -0.75 21.90
N GLY A 427 9.27 -0.17 23.09
CA GLY A 427 10.52 0.30 23.65
C GLY A 427 10.94 1.73 23.32
N LEU A 428 10.10 2.52 22.66
CA LEU A 428 10.33 3.94 22.50
C LEU A 428 9.86 4.68 23.75
N GLU A 429 10.80 5.15 24.58
CA GLU A 429 10.52 5.78 25.88
C GLU A 429 10.93 7.25 25.89
N MET A 430 10.11 8.08 26.53
CA MET A 430 10.44 9.48 26.78
C MET A 430 11.40 9.57 27.97
N GLN A 431 12.53 10.22 27.76
CA GLN A 431 13.57 10.49 28.75
C GLN A 431 13.40 11.88 29.35
N GLU A 432 14.15 12.21 30.43
CA GLU A 432 14.20 13.54 30.97
C GLU A 432 14.56 14.58 29.90
N GLY A 433 13.89 15.74 29.95
CA GLY A 433 14.11 16.83 29.00
C GLY A 433 13.35 16.67 27.68
N ASN A 434 12.27 15.87 27.65
CA ASN A 434 11.44 15.60 26.46
C ASN A 434 12.21 15.00 25.27
N THR A 435 13.28 14.27 25.54
CA THR A 435 13.98 13.47 24.54
C THR A 435 13.44 12.05 24.49
N TRP A 436 13.45 11.43 23.32
CA TRP A 436 13.01 10.05 23.13
C TRP A 436 14.21 9.14 22.88
N LYS A 437 14.17 7.97 23.48
CA LYS A 437 15.18 6.95 23.30
C LYS A 437 14.54 5.60 23.05
N LEU A 438 15.02 4.88 22.07
CA LEU A 438 14.68 3.49 21.87
C LEU A 438 15.44 2.64 22.88
N VAL A 439 14.72 2.11 23.88
CA VAL A 439 15.25 1.16 24.85
C VAL A 439 14.96 -0.24 24.33
N VAL A 440 15.94 -0.83 23.66
CA VAL A 440 15.79 -2.15 23.02
C VAL A 440 16.06 -3.23 24.06
N GLY A 441 15.05 -4.01 24.42
CA GLY A 441 15.27 -5.39 24.84
C GLY A 441 15.88 -6.15 23.65
N ALA A 442 16.80 -7.06 23.92
CA ALA A 442 17.67 -7.71 22.94
C ALA A 442 16.95 -8.14 21.63
N TRP A 443 17.03 -7.30 20.61
CA TRP A 443 16.58 -7.62 19.28
C TRP A 443 17.71 -8.30 18.50
N HIS A 444 17.53 -9.54 18.14
CA HIS A 444 18.43 -10.26 17.25
C HIS A 444 17.98 -10.04 15.82
N GLY A 445 18.45 -8.93 15.22
CA GLY A 445 18.17 -8.62 13.83
C GLY A 445 18.70 -9.71 12.90
N ARG A 446 17.89 -10.15 11.96
CA ARG A 446 18.36 -10.85 10.76
C ARG A 446 19.18 -9.88 9.91
N ARG A 447 20.31 -10.33 9.41
CA ARG A 447 21.12 -9.68 8.38
C ARG A 447 20.69 -10.18 7.02
#